data_4375cc7af4a0e97c9a0804c0d4971bf3
#
_entry.id   4375cc7af4a0e97c9a0804c0d4971bf3
#
_cell.length_a   1.000
_cell.length_b   1.000
_cell.length_c   1.000
_cell.angle_alpha   90.00
_cell.angle_beta   90.00
_cell.angle_gamma   90.00
#
_symmetry.space_group_name_H-M   'P 1'
#
loop_
_entity.id
_entity.type
_entity.pdbx_description
1 polymer ?
#
loop_
_entity_poly.entity_id
_entity_poly.type
_entity_poly.pdbx_seq_one_letter_code
_entity_poly.pdbx_strand_id
1 'polypeptide(L)'
;MKKIHRVLVLLMAALMVIGLMTTAFAEPTIDPTKEASLSIYKYDITKASADGVWDAESYVSTGLHDDAVVDKLAKYAIQGVEFTCLRIADITMNNELVDGQRQVGVLYGFDGSDRSTAVLSAIGLTASDAHKTEGDVNYFTSDALNNKLATALAANATNVKNALETAVKNGGVAMPETDATGHTSAFDMEQGLYLVVETRVPENVTSTCNPFFVSLPMTTIDGAAWNYDATVYPKNQTGNPTLDSGCCPALLECYLEEGDVVYAAE
;
A
#
# COMPACT_ATOMS: atom_id res chain seq x y z
N MET A 1 14.64 31.95 -54.96
CA MET A 1 13.71 32.36 -53.89
C MET A 1 12.48 31.45 -53.71
N LYS A 2 11.77 31.06 -54.76
CA LYS A 2 10.55 30.22 -54.61
C LYS A 2 10.79 28.80 -54.02
N LYS A 3 11.95 28.20 -54.20
CA LYS A 3 12.29 26.85 -53.62
C LYS A 3 12.57 26.92 -52.12
N ILE A 4 13.20 28.00 -51.65
CA ILE A 4 13.54 28.19 -50.20
C ILE A 4 12.24 28.38 -49.39
N HIS A 5 11.25 29.15 -49.92
CA HIS A 5 9.97 29.32 -49.25
C HIS A 5 9.16 28.05 -49.12
N ARG A 6 9.25 27.13 -50.13
CA ARG A 6 8.56 25.84 -50.07
C ARG A 6 9.18 24.91 -49.05
N VAL A 7 10.53 24.91 -48.91
CA VAL A 7 11.22 24.12 -47.89
C VAL A 7 10.94 24.66 -46.48
N LEU A 8 10.93 26.00 -46.33
CA LEU A 8 10.61 26.62 -45.03
C LEU A 8 9.17 26.34 -44.55
N VAL A 9 8.21 26.38 -45.49
CA VAL A 9 6.78 26.03 -45.17
C VAL A 9 6.62 24.56 -44.83
N LEU A 10 7.34 23.65 -45.51
CA LEU A 10 7.32 22.23 -45.19
C LEU A 10 7.99 21.94 -43.84
N LEU A 11 9.06 22.65 -43.49
CA LEU A 11 9.73 22.53 -42.20
C LEU A 11 8.86 23.06 -41.06
N MET A 12 8.14 24.17 -41.24
CA MET A 12 7.19 24.69 -40.28
C MET A 12 5.98 23.76 -40.11
N ALA A 13 5.46 23.17 -41.19
CA ALA A 13 4.40 22.18 -41.12
C ALA A 13 4.82 20.91 -40.39
N ALA A 14 6.06 20.46 -40.58
CA ALA A 14 6.61 19.31 -39.84
C ALA A 14 6.81 19.63 -38.36
N LEU A 15 7.25 20.82 -38.01
CA LEU A 15 7.37 21.28 -36.62
C LEU A 15 6.00 21.42 -35.93
N MET A 16 4.95 21.84 -36.64
CA MET A 16 3.58 21.89 -36.10
C MET A 16 2.99 20.49 -35.86
N VAL A 17 3.35 19.48 -36.70
CA VAL A 17 2.90 18.10 -36.50
C VAL A 17 3.64 17.44 -35.33
N ILE A 18 4.91 17.79 -35.08
CA ILE A 18 5.68 17.29 -33.93
C ILE A 18 5.17 17.97 -32.63
N GLY A 19 4.73 19.24 -32.71
CA GLY A 19 4.17 19.96 -31.55
C GLY A 19 2.77 19.54 -31.13
N LEU A 20 2.07 18.71 -31.92
CA LEU A 20 0.73 18.21 -31.64
C LEU A 20 0.70 16.77 -31.13
N MET A 21 1.86 16.13 -31.01
CA MET A 21 1.98 14.85 -30.28
C MET A 21 2.43 15.09 -28.83
N THR A 22 1.79 16.03 -28.15
CA THR A 22 1.58 15.82 -26.73
C THR A 22 0.52 14.72 -26.67
N THR A 23 0.95 13.47 -26.60
CA THR A 23 0.11 12.46 -26.01
C THR A 23 -0.22 13.01 -24.62
N ALA A 24 -1.39 13.59 -24.47
CA ALA A 24 -2.00 13.74 -23.19
C ALA A 24 -2.22 12.28 -22.73
N PHE A 25 -1.23 11.70 -22.05
CA PHE A 25 -1.50 10.59 -21.18
C PHE A 25 -2.44 11.18 -20.13
N ALA A 26 -3.72 10.89 -20.30
CA ALA A 26 -4.66 11.12 -19.23
C ALA A 26 -4.11 10.29 -18.07
N GLU A 27 -3.66 10.97 -17.00
CA GLU A 27 -3.24 10.28 -15.80
C GLU A 27 -4.35 9.30 -15.42
N PRO A 28 -4.03 8.06 -15.11
CA PRO A 28 -5.03 7.07 -14.81
C PRO A 28 -5.84 7.55 -13.61
N THR A 29 -7.11 7.84 -13.82
CA THR A 29 -8.02 8.20 -12.73
C THR A 29 -8.56 6.93 -12.10
N ILE A 30 -8.76 6.97 -10.79
CA ILE A 30 -9.45 5.89 -10.08
C ILE A 30 -10.86 5.77 -10.65
N ASP A 31 -11.23 4.56 -11.09
CA ASP A 31 -12.59 4.25 -11.56
C ASP A 31 -13.47 3.87 -10.34
N PRO A 32 -14.39 4.76 -9.91
CA PRO A 32 -15.16 4.52 -8.69
C PRO A 32 -16.22 3.41 -8.84
N THR A 33 -16.40 2.88 -10.05
CA THR A 33 -17.38 1.80 -10.30
C THR A 33 -16.78 0.41 -10.15
N LYS A 34 -15.46 0.31 -10.01
CA LYS A 34 -14.78 -0.97 -9.82
C LYS A 34 -14.77 -1.36 -8.36
N GLU A 35 -15.15 -2.58 -8.11
CA GLU A 35 -14.90 -3.26 -6.84
C GLU A 35 -13.43 -3.66 -6.76
N ALA A 36 -12.93 -3.80 -5.55
CA ALA A 36 -11.56 -4.21 -5.30
C ALA A 36 -11.49 -5.57 -4.60
N SER A 37 -10.32 -6.18 -4.64
CA SER A 37 -10.04 -7.40 -3.89
C SER A 37 -8.68 -7.33 -3.19
N LEU A 38 -8.54 -8.08 -2.11
CA LEU A 38 -7.31 -8.26 -1.37
C LEU A 38 -7.01 -9.74 -1.22
N SER A 39 -5.83 -10.15 -1.69
CA SER A 39 -5.26 -11.48 -1.45
C SER A 39 -4.06 -11.36 -0.51
N ILE A 40 -3.97 -12.25 0.47
CA ILE A 40 -2.87 -12.32 1.43
C ILE A 40 -2.25 -13.71 1.36
N TYR A 41 -0.92 -13.77 1.21
CA TYR A 41 -0.14 -15.00 1.30
C TYR A 41 0.76 -14.95 2.53
N LYS A 42 0.57 -15.88 3.44
CA LYS A 42 1.26 -15.92 4.72
C LYS A 42 2.34 -17.00 4.75
N TYR A 43 3.58 -16.58 4.98
CA TYR A 43 4.75 -17.47 4.99
C TYR A 43 5.62 -17.28 6.24
N ASP A 44 6.27 -18.36 6.67
CA ASP A 44 7.33 -18.36 7.67
C ASP A 44 8.66 -17.89 7.05
N ILE A 45 8.84 -16.60 7.02
CA ILE A 45 10.02 -15.96 6.41
C ILE A 45 11.28 -16.22 7.23
N THR A 46 11.17 -16.33 8.57
CA THR A 46 12.31 -16.66 9.42
C THR A 46 12.91 -18.01 9.04
N LYS A 47 12.06 -19.00 8.89
CA LYS A 47 12.50 -20.34 8.48
C LYS A 47 13.01 -20.35 7.05
N ALA A 48 12.32 -19.66 6.13
CA ALA A 48 12.74 -19.55 4.73
C ALA A 48 14.13 -18.89 4.60
N SER A 49 14.40 -17.86 5.41
CA SER A 49 15.72 -17.20 5.46
C SER A 49 16.78 -18.07 6.11
N ALA A 50 16.47 -18.78 7.19
CA ALA A 50 17.40 -19.72 7.83
C ALA A 50 17.79 -20.88 6.89
N ASP A 51 16.87 -21.32 6.04
CA ASP A 51 17.11 -22.34 5.01
C ASP A 51 17.84 -21.76 3.77
N GLY A 52 18.16 -20.46 3.74
CA GLY A 52 18.82 -19.80 2.62
C GLY A 52 17.97 -19.70 1.35
N VAL A 53 16.65 -19.87 1.48
CA VAL A 53 15.69 -19.82 0.36
C VAL A 53 15.21 -18.41 0.10
N TRP A 54 15.11 -17.57 1.13
CA TRP A 54 14.56 -16.24 1.06
C TRP A 54 15.54 -15.18 1.55
N ASP A 55 15.66 -14.11 0.80
CA ASP A 55 16.33 -12.89 1.21
C ASP A 55 15.29 -11.78 1.31
N ALA A 56 14.96 -11.40 2.54
CA ALA A 56 13.91 -10.42 2.81
C ALA A 56 14.30 -9.00 2.37
N GLU A 57 15.59 -8.69 2.32
CA GLU A 57 16.10 -7.37 1.93
C GLU A 57 16.09 -7.15 0.41
N SER A 58 16.13 -8.25 -0.35
CA SER A 58 16.15 -8.18 -1.82
C SER A 58 14.77 -8.22 -2.47
N TYR A 59 13.71 -8.46 -1.70
CA TYR A 59 12.34 -8.57 -2.24
C TYR A 59 11.53 -7.30 -2.02
N VAL A 60 11.09 -6.71 -3.12
CA VAL A 60 10.16 -5.58 -3.15
C VAL A 60 8.78 -6.08 -3.55
N SER A 61 7.77 -5.82 -2.70
CA SER A 61 6.38 -6.15 -3.02
C SER A 61 5.84 -5.17 -4.06
N THR A 62 5.23 -5.70 -5.10
CA THR A 62 4.63 -4.90 -6.19
C THR A 62 3.13 -4.68 -6.01
N GLY A 63 2.53 -5.27 -4.98
CA GLY A 63 1.07 -5.32 -4.84
C GLY A 63 0.38 -6.25 -5.85
N LEU A 64 1.15 -6.93 -6.70
CA LEU A 64 0.67 -7.90 -7.67
C LEU A 64 0.94 -9.33 -7.20
N HIS A 65 0.16 -10.26 -7.72
CA HIS A 65 0.45 -11.68 -7.52
C HIS A 65 1.77 -12.06 -8.19
N ASP A 66 2.61 -12.79 -7.47
CA ASP A 66 3.93 -13.23 -7.93
C ASP A 66 4.06 -14.76 -7.78
N ASP A 67 3.85 -15.47 -8.88
CA ASP A 67 3.95 -16.93 -8.93
C ASP A 67 5.33 -17.44 -8.47
N ALA A 68 6.41 -16.71 -8.79
CA ALA A 68 7.76 -17.10 -8.40
C ALA A 68 7.97 -17.03 -6.88
N VAL A 69 7.36 -16.05 -6.21
CA VAL A 69 7.35 -15.95 -4.74
C VAL A 69 6.53 -17.08 -4.14
N VAL A 70 5.33 -17.31 -4.66
CA VAL A 70 4.42 -18.36 -4.17
C VAL A 70 5.09 -19.73 -4.30
N ASP A 71 5.64 -20.07 -5.44
CA ASP A 71 6.32 -21.34 -5.68
C ASP A 71 7.55 -21.52 -4.76
N LYS A 72 8.36 -20.46 -4.64
CA LYS A 72 9.57 -20.47 -3.84
C LYS A 72 9.29 -20.66 -2.34
N LEU A 73 8.18 -20.07 -1.87
CA LEU A 73 7.80 -20.07 -0.45
C LEU A 73 6.73 -21.11 -0.10
N ALA A 74 6.26 -21.93 -1.04
CA ALA A 74 5.16 -22.87 -0.83
C ALA A 74 5.33 -23.78 0.42
N LYS A 75 6.55 -24.29 0.67
CA LYS A 75 6.82 -25.15 1.85
C LYS A 75 6.86 -24.41 3.18
N TYR A 76 6.83 -23.07 3.15
CA TYR A 76 6.82 -22.21 4.33
C TYR A 76 5.44 -21.59 4.58
N ALA A 77 4.42 -22.04 3.87
CA ALA A 77 3.05 -21.58 4.04
C ALA A 77 2.56 -21.79 5.47
N ILE A 78 1.87 -20.79 6.03
CA ILE A 78 1.25 -20.86 7.35
C ILE A 78 -0.26 -20.90 7.17
N GLN A 79 -0.85 -22.04 7.50
CA GLN A 79 -2.29 -22.27 7.48
C GLN A 79 -2.93 -21.85 8.80
N GLY A 80 -4.20 -21.40 8.76
CA GLY A 80 -5.01 -21.13 9.95
C GLY A 80 -4.80 -19.75 10.57
N VAL A 81 -4.19 -18.82 9.82
CA VAL A 81 -4.06 -17.42 10.21
C VAL A 81 -5.30 -16.65 9.77
N GLU A 82 -5.87 -15.83 10.66
CA GLU A 82 -6.98 -14.93 10.35
C GLU A 82 -6.50 -13.49 10.31
N PHE A 83 -6.89 -12.77 9.27
CA PHE A 83 -6.72 -11.34 9.14
C PHE A 83 -8.08 -10.64 9.24
N THR A 84 -8.10 -9.47 9.87
CA THR A 84 -9.28 -8.61 9.90
C THR A 84 -8.95 -7.30 9.22
N CYS A 85 -9.79 -6.89 8.26
CA CYS A 85 -9.66 -5.66 7.49
C CYS A 85 -10.66 -4.63 7.96
N LEU A 86 -10.22 -3.39 8.20
CA LEU A 86 -11.06 -2.26 8.56
C LEU A 86 -10.82 -1.12 7.58
N ARG A 87 -11.85 -0.72 6.82
CA ARG A 87 -11.79 0.47 5.96
C ARG A 87 -11.79 1.71 6.85
N ILE A 88 -10.75 2.54 6.74
CA ILE A 88 -10.51 3.66 7.67
C ILE A 88 -10.54 5.03 7.00
N ALA A 89 -10.38 5.10 5.68
CA ALA A 89 -10.39 6.37 4.96
C ALA A 89 -10.85 6.20 3.51
N ASP A 90 -11.36 7.27 2.94
CA ASP A 90 -11.59 7.39 1.50
C ASP A 90 -10.27 7.65 0.77
N ILE A 91 -10.17 7.17 -0.47
CA ILE A 91 -9.03 7.42 -1.35
C ILE A 91 -9.38 8.53 -2.34
N THR A 92 -8.48 9.48 -2.55
CA THR A 92 -8.62 10.54 -3.56
C THR A 92 -7.30 10.83 -4.25
N MET A 93 -7.36 11.33 -5.48
CA MET A 93 -6.16 11.77 -6.20
C MET A 93 -5.63 13.08 -5.63
N ASN A 94 -4.32 13.14 -5.41
CA ASN A 94 -3.65 14.41 -5.20
C ASN A 94 -3.39 15.06 -6.56
N ASN A 95 -4.08 16.16 -6.84
CA ASN A 95 -3.96 16.90 -8.10
C ASN A 95 -3.40 18.32 -7.88
N GLU A 96 -2.74 18.55 -6.76
CA GLU A 96 -2.19 19.86 -6.43
C GLU A 96 -1.04 20.24 -7.35
N LEU A 97 -0.98 21.54 -7.69
CA LEU A 97 0.15 22.10 -8.43
C LEU A 97 1.14 22.70 -7.43
N VAL A 98 2.35 22.16 -7.39
CA VAL A 98 3.48 22.73 -6.64
C VAL A 98 4.50 23.24 -7.66
N ASP A 99 4.82 24.53 -7.61
CA ASP A 99 5.71 25.21 -8.56
C ASP A 99 5.35 25.00 -10.04
N GLY A 100 4.04 24.89 -10.31
CA GLY A 100 3.51 24.67 -11.66
C GLY A 100 3.58 23.23 -12.17
N GLN A 101 4.07 22.30 -11.35
CA GLN A 101 4.06 20.88 -11.63
C GLN A 101 2.95 20.19 -10.84
N ARG A 102 2.24 19.29 -11.51
CA ARG A 102 1.20 18.49 -10.85
C ARG A 102 1.85 17.47 -9.94
N GLN A 103 1.43 17.45 -8.69
CA GLN A 103 1.77 16.38 -7.77
C GLN A 103 0.85 15.20 -8.05
N VAL A 104 1.41 14.10 -8.55
CA VAL A 104 0.67 12.85 -8.78
C VAL A 104 0.82 11.99 -7.54
N GLY A 105 -0.29 11.53 -7.00
CA GLY A 105 -0.29 10.69 -5.81
C GLY A 105 -1.70 10.49 -5.28
N VAL A 106 -1.80 9.81 -4.15
CA VAL A 106 -3.06 9.63 -3.46
C VAL A 106 -3.05 10.30 -2.10
N LEU A 107 -4.22 10.74 -1.68
CA LEU A 107 -4.49 11.20 -0.32
C LEU A 107 -5.61 10.35 0.27
N TYR A 108 -5.53 10.14 1.57
CA TYR A 108 -6.52 9.40 2.33
C TYR A 108 -7.29 10.35 3.23
N GLY A 109 -8.60 10.45 2.99
CA GLY A 109 -9.51 11.36 3.70
C GLY A 109 -10.14 10.68 4.90
N PHE A 110 -9.87 11.20 6.09
CA PHE A 110 -10.42 10.72 7.36
C PHE A 110 -11.53 11.67 7.82
N ASP A 111 -12.73 11.16 7.92
CA ASP A 111 -13.98 11.91 8.17
C ASP A 111 -14.29 12.14 9.66
N GLY A 112 -13.37 11.76 10.55
CA GLY A 112 -13.57 11.87 11.99
C GLY A 112 -14.51 10.84 12.61
N SER A 113 -14.90 9.80 11.85
CA SER A 113 -15.67 8.68 12.41
C SER A 113 -14.91 7.98 13.54
N ASP A 114 -15.62 7.29 14.44
CA ASP A 114 -15.03 6.60 15.58
C ASP A 114 -13.92 5.61 15.18
N ARG A 115 -14.11 4.93 14.02
CA ARG A 115 -13.14 3.99 13.46
C ARG A 115 -11.84 4.67 13.05
N SER A 116 -11.97 5.73 12.27
CA SER A 116 -10.85 6.54 11.81
C SER A 116 -10.11 7.15 12.99
N THR A 117 -10.82 7.74 13.93
CA THR A 117 -10.28 8.39 15.11
C THR A 117 -9.51 7.42 16.00
N ALA A 118 -10.03 6.20 16.20
CA ALA A 118 -9.36 5.16 16.99
C ALA A 118 -8.00 4.79 16.40
N VAL A 119 -7.93 4.61 15.07
CA VAL A 119 -6.67 4.26 14.37
C VAL A 119 -5.68 5.43 14.42
N LEU A 120 -6.11 6.65 14.07
CA LEU A 120 -5.24 7.84 14.12
C LEU A 120 -4.67 8.07 15.52
N SER A 121 -5.51 7.92 16.55
CA SER A 121 -5.07 8.05 17.94
C SER A 121 -4.06 6.97 18.33
N ALA A 122 -4.26 5.73 17.92
CA ALA A 122 -3.35 4.62 18.22
C ALA A 122 -1.94 4.83 17.66
N ILE A 123 -1.81 5.47 16.49
CA ILE A 123 -0.52 5.75 15.86
C ILE A 123 0.00 7.16 16.14
N GLY A 124 -0.74 7.97 16.93
CA GLY A 124 -0.34 9.34 17.28
C GLY A 124 -0.39 10.32 16.12
N LEU A 125 -1.27 10.08 15.13
CA LEU A 125 -1.48 10.98 14.00
C LEU A 125 -2.57 12.00 14.35
N THR A 126 -2.31 13.28 14.08
CA THR A 126 -3.20 14.38 14.43
C THR A 126 -3.51 15.25 13.22
N ALA A 127 -4.52 16.14 13.32
CA ALA A 127 -4.84 17.08 12.25
C ALA A 127 -3.66 17.99 11.85
N SER A 128 -2.69 18.22 12.73
CA SER A 128 -1.47 18.99 12.38
C SER A 128 -0.49 18.23 11.48
N ASP A 129 -0.65 16.92 11.36
CA ASP A 129 0.14 16.08 10.45
C ASP A 129 -0.54 15.95 9.07
N ALA A 130 -1.76 16.51 8.91
CA ALA A 130 -2.50 16.40 7.66
C ALA A 130 -1.80 17.19 6.53
N HIS A 131 -1.79 16.60 5.33
CA HIS A 131 -1.34 17.28 4.12
C HIS A 131 -2.27 18.46 3.80
N LYS A 132 -3.59 18.25 3.95
CA LYS A 132 -4.61 19.29 3.86
C LYS A 132 -5.83 18.93 4.69
N THR A 133 -6.67 19.95 4.97
CA THR A 133 -7.98 19.77 5.61
C THR A 133 -9.04 20.47 4.75
N GLU A 134 -10.13 19.77 4.47
CA GLU A 134 -11.29 20.31 3.74
C GLU A 134 -12.56 20.01 4.55
N GLY A 135 -13.20 21.06 5.09
CA GLY A 135 -14.28 20.88 6.04
C GLY A 135 -13.81 20.12 7.28
N ASP A 136 -14.50 19.03 7.61
CA ASP A 136 -14.18 18.17 8.75
C ASP A 136 -13.27 16.97 8.36
N VAL A 137 -12.81 16.89 7.10
CA VAL A 137 -11.99 15.80 6.59
C VAL A 137 -10.52 16.21 6.59
N ASN A 138 -9.69 15.39 7.24
CA ASN A 138 -8.24 15.51 7.21
C ASN A 138 -7.65 14.52 6.20
N TYR A 139 -6.85 15.03 5.29
CA TYR A 139 -6.21 14.23 4.24
C TYR A 139 -4.74 13.98 4.57
N PHE A 140 -4.33 12.71 4.55
CA PHE A 140 -2.96 12.31 4.82
C PHE A 140 -2.35 11.60 3.62
N THR A 141 -1.03 11.73 3.47
CA THR A 141 -0.25 10.94 2.52
C THR A 141 0.03 9.54 3.07
N SER A 142 0.38 8.60 2.19
CA SER A 142 0.86 7.27 2.57
C SER A 142 2.02 7.36 3.57
N ASP A 143 2.99 8.23 3.29
CA ASP A 143 4.19 8.42 4.12
C ASP A 143 3.86 8.87 5.53
N ALA A 144 2.98 9.86 5.67
CA ALA A 144 2.58 10.33 6.99
C ALA A 144 1.96 9.19 7.82
N LEU A 145 1.10 8.39 7.21
CA LEU A 145 0.44 7.24 7.85
C LEU A 145 1.46 6.17 8.26
N ASN A 146 2.33 5.76 7.35
CA ASN A 146 3.27 4.67 7.60
C ASN A 146 4.40 5.06 8.54
N ASN A 147 4.95 6.27 8.40
CA ASN A 147 5.98 6.78 9.32
C ASN A 147 5.43 6.89 10.76
N LYS A 148 4.18 7.32 10.93
CA LYS A 148 3.55 7.35 12.26
C LYS A 148 3.31 5.95 12.81
N LEU A 149 2.81 5.03 11.99
CA LEU A 149 2.63 3.63 12.40
C LEU A 149 3.97 3.01 12.81
N ALA A 150 5.01 3.15 11.99
CA ALA A 150 6.34 2.62 12.29
C ALA A 150 6.92 3.23 13.57
N THR A 151 6.82 4.55 13.74
CA THR A 151 7.28 5.25 14.95
C THR A 151 6.52 4.79 16.21
N ALA A 152 5.20 4.67 16.12
CA ALA A 152 4.37 4.20 17.23
C ALA A 152 4.70 2.75 17.61
N LEU A 153 4.87 1.86 16.63
CA LEU A 153 5.27 0.48 16.87
C LEU A 153 6.68 0.38 17.47
N ALA A 154 7.63 1.18 16.99
CA ALA A 154 8.97 1.23 17.58
C ALA A 154 8.97 1.72 19.03
N ALA A 155 8.10 2.66 19.36
CA ALA A 155 7.98 3.20 20.73
C ALA A 155 7.27 2.21 21.68
N ASN A 156 6.19 1.58 21.25
CA ASN A 156 5.42 0.64 22.09
C ASN A 156 4.56 -0.32 21.25
N ALA A 157 5.20 -1.31 20.66
CA ALA A 157 4.53 -2.29 19.77
C ALA A 157 3.29 -2.94 20.42
N THR A 158 3.39 -3.37 21.66
CA THR A 158 2.31 -4.08 22.36
C THR A 158 1.05 -3.22 22.47
N ASN A 159 1.18 -1.98 22.94
CA ASN A 159 0.02 -1.11 23.11
C ASN A 159 -0.59 -0.72 21.77
N VAL A 160 0.23 -0.42 20.76
CA VAL A 160 -0.23 -0.06 19.42
C VAL A 160 -0.94 -1.23 18.77
N LYS A 161 -0.36 -2.43 18.78
CA LYS A 161 -1.00 -3.64 18.25
C LYS A 161 -2.35 -3.90 18.93
N ASN A 162 -2.41 -3.85 20.25
CA ASN A 162 -3.65 -4.07 20.99
C ASN A 162 -4.73 -3.03 20.67
N ALA A 163 -4.35 -1.76 20.52
CA ALA A 163 -5.28 -0.69 20.17
C ALA A 163 -5.83 -0.87 18.73
N LEU A 164 -4.96 -1.18 17.78
CA LEU A 164 -5.35 -1.42 16.39
C LEU A 164 -6.16 -2.71 16.23
N GLU A 165 -5.81 -3.78 16.95
CA GLU A 165 -6.60 -5.00 17.01
C GLU A 165 -8.01 -4.75 17.58
N THR A 166 -8.10 -3.93 18.63
CA THR A 166 -9.40 -3.52 19.18
C THR A 166 -10.21 -2.73 18.16
N ALA A 167 -9.59 -1.83 17.41
CA ALA A 167 -10.26 -1.05 16.38
C ALA A 167 -10.82 -1.96 15.26
N VAL A 168 -10.03 -2.92 14.76
CA VAL A 168 -10.51 -3.82 13.71
C VAL A 168 -11.59 -4.79 14.21
N LYS A 169 -11.51 -5.25 15.45
CA LYS A 169 -12.56 -6.11 16.04
C LYS A 169 -13.90 -5.39 16.22
N ASN A 170 -13.88 -4.07 16.39
CA ASN A 170 -15.10 -3.27 16.59
C ASN A 170 -15.81 -2.83 15.31
N GLY A 171 -15.22 -3.04 14.15
CA GLY A 171 -15.85 -2.57 12.90
C GLY A 171 -15.26 -3.13 11.62
N GLY A 172 -14.27 -3.99 11.73
CA GLY A 172 -13.65 -4.65 10.59
C GLY A 172 -14.39 -5.92 10.16
N VAL A 173 -13.96 -6.46 9.04
CA VAL A 173 -14.46 -7.72 8.47
C VAL A 173 -13.32 -8.74 8.52
N ALA A 174 -13.56 -9.86 9.20
CA ALA A 174 -12.61 -10.96 9.22
C ALA A 174 -12.57 -11.65 7.86
N MET A 175 -11.37 -11.89 7.36
CA MET A 175 -11.14 -12.72 6.18
C MET A 175 -11.21 -14.20 6.56
N PRO A 176 -11.47 -15.12 5.61
CA PRO A 176 -11.28 -16.54 5.86
C PRO A 176 -9.87 -16.84 6.39
N GLU A 177 -9.73 -17.91 7.18
CA GLU A 177 -8.41 -18.38 7.57
C GLU A 177 -7.56 -18.75 6.36
N THR A 178 -6.26 -18.53 6.45
CA THR A 178 -5.33 -18.98 5.41
C THR A 178 -5.41 -20.50 5.21
N ASP A 179 -5.44 -20.91 3.98
CA ASP A 179 -5.47 -22.30 3.56
C ASP A 179 -4.08 -22.99 3.67
N ALA A 180 -3.97 -24.22 3.18
CA ALA A 180 -2.72 -24.99 3.19
C ALA A 180 -1.59 -24.35 2.34
N THR A 181 -1.91 -23.43 1.44
CA THR A 181 -0.94 -22.65 0.65
C THR A 181 -0.57 -21.33 1.32
N GLY A 182 -1.13 -21.06 2.50
CA GLY A 182 -0.98 -19.80 3.22
C GLY A 182 -1.85 -18.66 2.65
N HIS A 183 -2.76 -18.94 1.73
CA HIS A 183 -3.55 -17.95 1.02
C HIS A 183 -4.90 -17.70 1.71
N THR A 184 -5.29 -16.44 1.73
CA THR A 184 -6.68 -15.98 2.01
C THR A 184 -7.01 -14.80 1.11
N SER A 185 -8.30 -14.54 0.89
CA SER A 185 -8.77 -13.43 0.07
C SER A 185 -10.09 -12.85 0.54
N ALA A 186 -10.29 -11.56 0.25
CA ALA A 186 -11.56 -10.85 0.37
C ALA A 186 -11.88 -10.22 -0.98
N PHE A 187 -13.14 -10.31 -1.41
CA PHE A 187 -13.66 -9.79 -2.67
C PHE A 187 -14.72 -8.72 -2.41
N ASP A 188 -15.13 -8.03 -3.48
CA ASP A 188 -16.20 -7.04 -3.46
C ASP A 188 -15.96 -5.94 -2.40
N MET A 189 -14.69 -5.55 -2.26
CA MET A 189 -14.28 -4.53 -1.29
C MET A 189 -14.50 -3.13 -1.86
N GLU A 190 -15.03 -2.24 -1.04
CA GLU A 190 -15.11 -0.82 -1.38
C GLU A 190 -13.70 -0.22 -1.51
N GLN A 191 -13.55 0.75 -2.41
CA GLN A 191 -12.30 1.48 -2.55
C GLN A 191 -12.02 2.34 -1.32
N GLY A 192 -10.74 2.43 -0.92
CA GLY A 192 -10.32 3.19 0.25
C GLY A 192 -9.02 2.68 0.86
N LEU A 193 -8.66 3.23 1.99
CA LEU A 193 -7.55 2.76 2.82
C LEU A 193 -8.06 1.77 3.85
N TYR A 194 -7.39 0.64 3.94
CA TYR A 194 -7.69 -0.40 4.92
C TYR A 194 -6.56 -0.55 5.93
N LEU A 195 -6.91 -0.67 7.20
CA LEU A 195 -6.04 -1.24 8.21
C LEU A 195 -6.24 -2.76 8.22
N VAL A 196 -5.15 -3.51 8.10
CA VAL A 196 -5.14 -4.98 8.16
C VAL A 196 -4.37 -5.43 9.38
N VAL A 197 -4.99 -6.28 10.18
CA VAL A 197 -4.42 -6.83 11.42
C VAL A 197 -4.56 -8.34 11.42
N GLU A 198 -3.51 -9.02 11.80
CA GLU A 198 -3.51 -10.45 12.07
C GLU A 198 -4.17 -10.70 13.43
N THR A 199 -5.42 -11.16 13.42
CA THR A 199 -6.26 -11.25 14.61
C THR A 199 -6.26 -12.62 15.28
N ARG A 200 -5.81 -13.65 14.55
CA ARG A 200 -5.62 -15.00 15.07
C ARG A 200 -4.49 -15.71 14.35
N VAL A 201 -3.68 -16.43 15.11
CA VAL A 201 -2.61 -17.27 14.61
C VAL A 201 -2.70 -18.67 15.22
N PRO A 202 -2.23 -19.73 14.53
CA PRO A 202 -2.10 -21.06 15.11
C PRO A 202 -1.02 -21.08 16.21
N GLU A 203 -1.12 -22.06 17.13
CA GLU A 203 -0.26 -22.15 18.33
C GLU A 203 1.24 -22.24 18.03
N ASN A 204 1.62 -22.72 16.85
CA ASN A 204 3.01 -22.81 16.42
C ASN A 204 3.60 -21.50 15.89
N VAL A 205 2.81 -20.45 15.76
CA VAL A 205 3.25 -19.11 15.38
C VAL A 205 3.55 -18.31 16.65
N THR A 206 4.79 -17.93 16.84
CA THR A 206 5.28 -17.29 18.07
C THR A 206 5.14 -15.78 18.08
N SER A 207 4.97 -15.15 16.92
CA SER A 207 4.72 -13.71 16.84
C SER A 207 3.82 -13.36 15.64
N THR A 208 2.89 -12.43 15.86
CA THR A 208 2.04 -11.87 14.80
C THR A 208 2.84 -10.86 13.98
N CYS A 209 2.46 -10.66 12.71
CA CYS A 209 3.00 -9.55 11.94
C CYS A 209 2.54 -8.20 12.52
N ASN A 210 3.24 -7.14 12.17
CA ASN A 210 2.77 -5.81 12.51
C ASN A 210 1.48 -5.49 11.73
N PRO A 211 0.56 -4.72 12.31
CA PRO A 211 -0.52 -4.11 11.54
C PRO A 211 0.03 -3.30 10.37
N PHE A 212 -0.68 -3.29 9.25
CA PHE A 212 -0.26 -2.57 8.05
C PHE A 212 -1.47 -1.97 7.32
N PHE A 213 -1.19 -0.99 6.47
CA PHE A 213 -2.21 -0.37 5.64
C PHE A 213 -2.22 -0.97 4.23
N VAL A 214 -3.40 -1.06 3.63
CA VAL A 214 -3.61 -1.45 2.23
C VAL A 214 -4.49 -0.41 1.55
N SER A 215 -4.00 0.16 0.45
CA SER A 215 -4.80 1.00 -0.43
C SER A 215 -5.53 0.14 -1.47
N LEU A 216 -6.81 0.37 -1.64
CA LEU A 216 -7.59 -0.27 -2.70
C LEU A 216 -8.32 0.83 -3.48
N PRO A 217 -7.97 1.05 -4.76
CA PRO A 217 -6.91 0.41 -5.50
C PRO A 217 -5.50 0.89 -5.10
N MET A 218 -4.48 0.13 -5.53
CA MET A 218 -3.08 0.53 -5.49
C MET A 218 -2.63 1.06 -6.84
N THR A 219 -1.61 1.91 -6.88
CA THR A 219 -0.92 2.24 -8.13
C THR A 219 -0.03 1.07 -8.56
N THR A 220 0.14 0.85 -9.87
CA THR A 220 1.21 -0.01 -10.39
C THR A 220 2.58 0.67 -10.19
N ILE A 221 3.67 -0.13 -10.17
CA ILE A 221 5.04 0.36 -9.92
C ILE A 221 5.45 1.51 -10.85
N ASP A 222 5.01 1.47 -12.10
CA ASP A 222 5.26 2.50 -13.10
C ASP A 222 4.33 3.72 -12.98
N GLY A 223 3.40 3.71 -12.01
CA GLY A 223 2.40 4.76 -11.83
C GLY A 223 1.40 4.89 -12.99
N ALA A 224 1.44 3.97 -13.96
CA ALA A 224 0.68 4.08 -15.20
C ALA A 224 -0.75 3.54 -15.09
N ALA A 225 -1.07 2.76 -14.07
CA ALA A 225 -2.36 2.12 -13.92
C ALA A 225 -2.76 1.91 -12.44
N TRP A 226 -4.02 1.56 -12.23
CA TRP A 226 -4.57 1.17 -10.94
C TRP A 226 -4.76 -0.34 -10.87
N ASN A 227 -4.24 -0.94 -9.81
CA ASN A 227 -4.47 -2.33 -9.47
C ASN A 227 -5.60 -2.41 -8.43
N TYR A 228 -6.72 -3.02 -8.81
CA TYR A 228 -7.87 -3.23 -7.95
C TYR A 228 -7.81 -4.58 -7.22
N ASP A 229 -6.93 -5.48 -7.67
CA ASP A 229 -6.74 -6.82 -7.12
C ASP A 229 -5.39 -6.90 -6.40
N ALA A 230 -5.32 -6.30 -5.21
CA ALA A 230 -4.08 -6.22 -4.45
C ALA A 230 -3.66 -7.58 -3.89
N THR A 231 -2.38 -7.92 -4.00
CA THR A 231 -1.79 -9.10 -3.37
C THR A 231 -0.65 -8.68 -2.44
N VAL A 232 -0.68 -9.12 -1.19
CA VAL A 232 0.32 -8.80 -0.18
C VAL A 232 0.90 -10.05 0.46
N TYR A 233 2.17 -9.97 0.88
CA TYR A 233 2.95 -11.06 1.45
C TYR A 233 3.48 -10.66 2.83
N PRO A 234 2.63 -10.53 3.87
CA PRO A 234 3.05 -10.12 5.20
C PRO A 234 3.97 -11.18 5.80
N LYS A 235 5.09 -10.73 6.35
CA LYS A 235 6.15 -11.58 6.89
C LYS A 235 5.91 -11.85 8.38
N ASN A 236 5.99 -13.11 8.83
CA ASN A 236 6.06 -13.47 10.24
C ASN A 236 7.45 -13.95 10.58
N GLN A 237 7.81 -13.71 11.83
CA GLN A 237 8.96 -14.37 12.45
C GLN A 237 8.45 -15.53 13.30
N THR A 238 8.98 -16.71 13.06
CA THR A 238 8.82 -17.86 13.95
C THR A 238 10.16 -18.09 14.66
N GLY A 239 10.13 -18.06 15.98
CA GLY A 239 11.30 -18.35 16.82
C GLY A 239 12.12 -17.14 17.22
N ASN A 240 12.45 -17.07 18.50
CA ASN A 240 13.24 -16.12 19.29
C ASN A 240 13.09 -14.62 18.90
N PRO A 241 12.49 -13.80 19.76
CA PRO A 241 12.35 -12.38 19.50
C PRO A 241 13.73 -11.71 19.64
N THR A 242 14.50 -11.71 18.60
CA THR A 242 15.47 -10.65 18.39
C THR A 242 14.68 -9.47 17.84
N LEU A 243 14.87 -8.34 18.49
CA LEU A 243 14.34 -7.04 18.09
C LEU A 243 14.82 -6.72 16.65
N ASP A 244 14.16 -7.29 15.68
CA ASP A 244 14.37 -6.93 14.30
C ASP A 244 13.05 -6.43 13.72
N SER A 245 13.11 -5.22 13.25
CA SER A 245 12.02 -4.40 12.70
C SER A 245 11.42 -4.94 11.40
N GLY A 246 11.41 -6.24 11.22
CA GLY A 246 11.19 -6.90 9.95
C GLY A 246 9.77 -7.32 9.60
N CYS A 247 8.73 -6.68 10.11
CA CYS A 247 7.42 -6.83 9.48
C CYS A 247 7.20 -5.71 8.48
N CYS A 248 7.09 -6.10 7.25
CA CYS A 248 6.91 -5.20 6.14
C CYS A 248 5.82 -4.16 6.37
N PRO A 249 6.09 -2.94 6.06
CA PRO A 249 5.11 -2.10 5.43
C PRO A 249 4.88 -2.65 4.02
N ALA A 250 3.94 -3.57 3.85
CA ALA A 250 3.65 -4.22 2.56
C ALA A 250 3.14 -3.25 1.50
N LEU A 251 3.15 -1.97 1.77
CA LEU A 251 2.61 -0.94 0.89
C LEU A 251 3.55 0.18 0.54
N LEU A 252 4.71 0.27 1.19
CA LEU A 252 5.57 1.42 0.99
C LEU A 252 6.91 1.15 0.39
N GLU A 253 7.37 -0.07 0.39
CA GLU A 253 8.61 -0.40 -0.31
C GLU A 253 8.43 -0.49 -1.84
N CYS A 254 7.23 -0.22 -2.35
CA CYS A 254 7.02 -0.28 -3.80
C CYS A 254 7.48 0.94 -4.56
N TYR A 255 7.88 2.01 -3.87
CA TYR A 255 8.09 3.25 -4.62
C TYR A 255 9.19 4.07 -4.04
N LEU A 256 10.32 4.12 -4.71
CA LEU A 256 11.03 5.34 -4.97
C LEU A 256 12.27 5.16 -5.78
N GLU A 257 12.34 5.87 -6.87
CA GLU A 257 13.57 6.45 -7.37
C GLU A 257 13.51 7.98 -7.24
N GLU A 258 14.66 8.57 -6.99
CA GLU A 258 14.88 10.01 -6.86
C GLU A 258 14.36 10.75 -8.08
N GLY A 259 13.28 11.51 -7.90
CA GLY A 259 12.70 12.35 -8.95
C GLY A 259 11.24 12.07 -9.30
N ASP A 260 10.71 10.93 -8.95
CA ASP A 260 9.28 10.61 -9.07
C ASP A 260 8.67 10.52 -7.69
N VAL A 261 7.49 11.11 -7.56
CA VAL A 261 6.81 11.26 -6.29
C VAL A 261 6.19 9.94 -5.89
N VAL A 262 7.03 9.05 -5.40
CA VAL A 262 6.59 7.81 -4.82
C VAL A 262 7.63 7.37 -3.83
N TYR A 263 7.27 6.80 -2.72
CA TYR A 263 8.11 6.78 -1.56
C TYR A 263 8.23 5.39 -0.98
N ALA A 264 9.47 4.88 -0.96
CA ALA A 264 9.85 3.83 -0.04
C ALA A 264 10.25 4.47 1.28
N ALA A 265 9.80 3.95 2.38
CA ALA A 265 10.38 4.25 3.67
C ALA A 265 11.64 3.40 3.83
N GLU A 266 12.76 4.05 4.16
CA GLU A 266 13.92 3.40 4.75
C GLU A 266 13.58 2.78 6.12
#